data_0c11ce73b2ad224d6746eb7115b8d96f
#
_entry.id   0c11ce73b2ad224d6746eb7115b8d96f
#
_cell.length_a   1.000
_cell.length_b   1.000
_cell.length_c   1.000
_cell.angle_alpha   90.00
_cell.angle_beta   90.00
_cell.angle_gamma   90.00
#
_symmetry.space_group_name_H-M   'P 1'
#
loop_
_entity.id
_entity.type
_entity.pdbx_description
1 polymer ?
#
loop_
_entity_poly.entity_id
_entity_poly.type
_entity_poly.pdbx_seq_one_letter_code
_entity_poly.pdbx_strand_id
1 'polypeptide(L)'
;MTGVQTCALPICFPVTICSVEEKDGGYIAIIKNIEDDVINVYSVLIMETNIVYTNEIIIRKNILSIRKASRNEKSKLFQELAKQKQLHWNANEFNFEKYIWRAEKGGKFWFITSNGVIDYAIDNYKPTDNLYFNLRNYFETPEIANKALPMWKEFFKNLSL
;
A
#
# COMPACT_ATOMS: atom_id res chain seq x y z
N MET A 1 38.14 20.97 -6.61
CA MET A 1 37.93 19.63 -5.99
C MET A 1 36.79 19.77 -5.00
N THR A 2 35.58 19.47 -5.44
CA THR A 2 34.40 19.50 -4.59
C THR A 2 34.19 18.09 -4.06
N GLY A 3 34.51 17.92 -2.77
CA GLY A 3 34.34 16.67 -2.07
C GLY A 3 32.85 16.32 -1.99
N VAL A 4 32.49 15.23 -2.66
CA VAL A 4 31.20 14.59 -2.44
C VAL A 4 31.22 14.10 -1.00
N GLN A 5 30.46 14.75 -0.11
CA GLN A 5 30.15 14.18 1.19
C GLN A 5 29.34 12.92 0.96
N THR A 6 30.00 11.79 0.95
CA THR A 6 29.35 10.51 1.13
C THR A 6 28.77 10.51 2.53
N CYS A 7 27.49 10.88 2.67
CA CYS A 7 26.75 10.51 3.85
C CYS A 7 26.84 8.98 3.94
N ALA A 8 27.71 8.50 4.82
CA ALA A 8 27.66 7.12 5.25
C ALA A 8 26.27 6.92 5.84
N LEU A 9 25.38 6.34 5.04
CA LEU A 9 24.11 5.85 5.55
C LEU A 9 24.48 4.90 6.69
N PRO A 10 23.98 5.10 7.90
CA PRO A 10 24.15 4.09 8.92
C PRO A 10 23.51 2.83 8.33
N ILE A 11 24.38 1.87 7.99
CA ILE A 11 24.02 0.51 7.60
C ILE A 11 23.47 -0.12 8.88
N CYS A 12 22.25 0.19 9.21
CA CYS A 12 21.50 -0.42 10.29
C CYS A 12 20.09 -0.67 9.82
N PHE A 13 19.89 -1.91 9.45
CA PHE A 13 18.62 -2.59 9.19
C PHE A 13 17.55 -2.30 10.25
N PRO A 14 16.27 -2.32 9.91
CA PRO A 14 15.59 -3.00 8.82
C PRO A 14 14.98 -2.04 7.80
N VAL A 15 14.55 -2.58 6.66
CA VAL A 15 13.88 -1.96 5.53
C VAL A 15 13.51 -0.48 5.73
N THR A 16 14.28 0.41 5.09
CA THR A 16 14.11 1.86 5.25
C THR A 16 13.38 2.44 4.05
N ILE A 17 12.38 3.28 4.30
CA ILE A 17 11.75 4.05 3.23
C ILE A 17 12.53 5.34 3.05
N CYS A 18 13.12 5.47 1.86
CA CYS A 18 13.97 6.60 1.49
C CYS A 18 13.36 7.43 0.36
N SER A 19 13.67 8.70 0.37
CA SER A 19 13.58 9.58 -0.78
C SER A 19 14.95 9.60 -1.45
N VAL A 20 14.97 9.35 -2.74
CA VAL A 20 16.17 9.32 -3.58
C VAL A 20 16.03 10.41 -4.61
N GLU A 21 17.06 11.25 -4.74
CA GLU A 21 17.12 12.36 -5.69
C GLU A 21 18.14 12.01 -6.78
N GLU A 22 17.75 12.18 -8.02
CA GLU A 22 18.58 12.04 -9.21
C GLU A 22 18.66 13.37 -9.97
N LYS A 23 19.58 13.46 -10.93
CA LYS A 23 19.77 14.66 -11.75
C LYS A 23 18.52 15.03 -12.53
N ASP A 24 17.76 14.05 -13.00
CA ASP A 24 16.61 14.20 -13.88
C ASP A 24 15.28 13.86 -13.19
N GLY A 25 15.24 13.87 -11.84
CA GLY A 25 14.05 13.56 -11.08
C GLY A 25 14.32 12.90 -9.73
N GLY A 26 13.28 12.24 -9.17
CA GLY A 26 13.42 11.58 -7.90
C GLY A 26 12.37 10.50 -7.66
N TYR A 27 12.61 9.66 -6.67
CA TYR A 27 11.68 8.61 -6.28
C TYR A 27 11.64 8.37 -4.78
N ILE A 28 10.56 7.75 -4.33
CA ILE A 28 10.40 7.26 -2.97
C ILE A 28 10.46 5.75 -3.03
N ALA A 29 11.38 5.14 -2.30
CA ALA A 29 11.64 3.70 -2.38
C ALA A 29 11.57 3.01 -1.01
N ILE A 30 11.05 1.77 -1.01
CA ILE A 30 11.24 0.82 0.10
C ILE A 30 12.49 0.02 -0.24
N ILE A 31 13.60 0.36 0.38
CA ILE A 31 14.90 -0.23 0.08
C ILE A 31 15.02 -1.59 0.77
N LYS A 32 15.40 -2.60 0.00
CA LYS A 32 15.70 -3.96 0.45
C LYS A 32 17.14 -4.07 0.92
N ASN A 33 18.09 -3.72 0.04
CA ASN A 33 19.52 -3.65 0.32
C ASN A 33 20.21 -2.70 -0.65
N ILE A 34 21.46 -2.37 -0.34
CA ILE A 34 22.34 -1.57 -1.18
C ILE A 34 23.62 -2.36 -1.35
N GLU A 35 23.97 -2.70 -2.58
CA GLU A 35 25.17 -3.45 -2.94
C GLU A 35 25.94 -2.66 -3.99
N ASP A 36 27.18 -2.27 -3.71
CA ASP A 36 28.06 -1.51 -4.59
C ASP A 36 27.33 -0.35 -5.30
N ASP A 37 27.07 -0.51 -6.60
CA ASP A 37 26.40 0.48 -7.45
C ASP A 37 24.90 0.20 -7.68
N VAL A 38 24.31 -0.70 -6.90
CA VAL A 38 22.94 -1.14 -7.06
C VAL A 38 22.14 -0.95 -5.77
N ILE A 39 20.93 -0.44 -5.91
CA ILE A 39 19.93 -0.41 -4.84
C ILE A 39 18.79 -1.36 -5.22
N ASN A 40 18.67 -2.44 -4.49
CA ASN A 40 17.54 -3.34 -4.63
C ASN A 40 16.36 -2.79 -3.80
N VAL A 41 15.18 -2.70 -4.40
CA VAL A 41 13.99 -2.16 -3.75
C VAL A 41 12.82 -3.15 -3.79
N TYR A 42 12.01 -3.13 -2.74
CA TYR A 42 10.71 -3.80 -2.77
C TYR A 42 9.70 -3.03 -3.63
N SER A 43 9.75 -1.71 -3.57
CA SER A 43 8.89 -0.83 -4.37
C SER A 43 9.53 0.54 -4.55
N VAL A 44 9.23 1.18 -5.66
CA VAL A 44 9.61 2.54 -5.99
C VAL A 44 8.44 3.30 -6.58
N LEU A 45 8.23 4.54 -6.11
CA LEU A 45 7.30 5.52 -6.68
C LEU A 45 8.12 6.58 -7.40
N ILE A 46 7.98 6.69 -8.71
CA ILE A 46 8.59 7.76 -9.51
C ILE A 46 7.78 9.03 -9.30
N MET A 47 8.44 10.11 -8.83
CA MET A 47 7.75 11.32 -8.38
C MET A 47 7.11 12.12 -9.51
N GLU A 48 7.73 12.15 -10.69
CA GLU A 48 7.26 12.91 -11.86
C GLU A 48 6.00 12.30 -12.48
N THR A 49 5.95 10.96 -12.56
CA THR A 49 4.87 10.23 -13.23
C THR A 49 3.82 9.70 -12.26
N ASN A 50 4.14 9.66 -10.97
CA ASN A 50 3.36 8.97 -9.93
C ASN A 50 3.12 7.47 -10.22
N ILE A 51 4.02 6.82 -10.98
CA ILE A 51 3.93 5.38 -11.27
C ILE A 51 4.69 4.60 -10.20
N VAL A 52 4.07 3.50 -9.74
CA VAL A 52 4.67 2.58 -8.78
C VAL A 52 5.14 1.32 -9.49
N TYR A 53 6.38 0.95 -9.23
CA TYR A 53 6.97 -0.33 -9.60
C TYR A 53 7.30 -1.15 -8.36
N THR A 54 7.34 -2.48 -8.50
CA THR A 54 7.68 -3.42 -7.41
C THR A 54 8.78 -4.37 -7.85
N ASN A 55 9.67 -4.73 -6.91
CA ASN A 55 10.81 -5.61 -7.14
C ASN A 55 11.79 -5.10 -8.21
N GLU A 56 12.08 -3.80 -8.17
CA GLU A 56 12.97 -3.13 -9.12
C GLU A 56 14.40 -3.03 -8.59
N ILE A 57 15.30 -2.69 -9.52
CA ILE A 57 16.70 -2.39 -9.24
C ILE A 57 16.97 -0.95 -9.70
N ILE A 58 17.63 -0.18 -8.83
CA ILE A 58 18.03 1.20 -9.11
C ILE A 58 19.55 1.24 -9.23
N ILE A 59 20.06 1.84 -10.30
CA ILE A 59 21.51 1.98 -10.53
C ILE A 59 21.98 3.30 -9.90
N ARG A 60 22.98 3.25 -9.00
CA ARG A 60 23.46 4.39 -8.22
C ARG A 60 24.14 5.51 -9.00
N LYS A 61 24.56 5.30 -10.23
CA LYS A 61 25.39 6.23 -11.02
C LYS A 61 24.86 7.67 -11.10
N ASN A 62 23.53 7.84 -11.05
CA ASN A 62 22.89 9.14 -11.21
C ASN A 62 22.31 9.70 -9.90
N ILE A 63 22.54 9.01 -8.77
CA ILE A 63 21.96 9.40 -7.48
C ILE A 63 22.77 10.57 -6.92
N LEU A 64 22.09 11.69 -6.65
CA LEU A 64 22.64 12.87 -5.99
C LEU A 64 22.56 12.76 -4.48
N SER A 65 21.43 12.30 -3.97
CA SER A 65 21.22 12.14 -2.53
C SER A 65 20.26 11.00 -2.20
N ILE A 66 20.46 10.41 -1.02
CA ILE A 66 19.51 9.47 -0.40
C ILE A 66 19.27 9.94 1.02
N ARG A 67 18.01 10.14 1.37
CA ARG A 67 17.61 10.51 2.73
C ARG A 67 16.39 9.71 3.19
N LYS A 68 16.17 9.67 4.49
CA LYS A 68 14.93 9.09 5.03
C LYS A 68 13.70 9.83 4.48
N ALA A 69 12.72 9.10 3.98
CA ALA A 69 11.50 9.69 3.48
C ALA A 69 10.69 10.35 4.62
N SER A 70 10.14 11.51 4.35
CA SER A 70 9.22 12.22 5.23
C SER A 70 7.91 11.45 5.38
N ARG A 71 7.08 11.84 6.36
CA ARG A 71 5.76 11.26 6.57
C ARG A 71 4.85 11.37 5.33
N ASN A 72 4.87 12.53 4.66
CA ASN A 72 4.06 12.79 3.48
C ASN A 72 4.50 11.94 2.28
N GLU A 73 5.81 11.80 2.07
CA GLU A 73 6.36 10.95 1.01
C GLU A 73 6.00 9.47 1.22
N LYS A 74 6.10 8.98 2.45
CA LYS A 74 5.66 7.61 2.79
C LYS A 74 4.18 7.41 2.54
N SER A 75 3.34 8.37 2.97
CA SER A 75 1.90 8.33 2.76
C SER A 75 1.58 8.27 1.26
N LYS A 76 2.24 9.09 0.45
CA LYS A 76 2.08 9.11 -1.01
C LYS A 76 2.43 7.75 -1.64
N LEU A 77 3.57 7.16 -1.27
CA LEU A 77 3.98 5.84 -1.76
C LEU A 77 2.92 4.77 -1.43
N PHE A 78 2.44 4.72 -0.19
CA PHE A 78 1.46 3.73 0.23
C PHE A 78 0.10 3.92 -0.43
N GLN A 79 -0.35 5.16 -0.63
CA GLN A 79 -1.57 5.45 -1.36
C GLN A 79 -1.50 4.99 -2.82
N GLU A 80 -0.38 5.26 -3.50
CA GLU A 80 -0.19 4.84 -4.89
C GLU A 80 0.00 3.31 -5.01
N LEU A 81 0.67 2.65 -4.05
CA LEU A 81 0.72 1.18 -3.97
C LEU A 81 -0.69 0.57 -3.84
N ALA A 82 -1.50 1.09 -2.94
CA ALA A 82 -2.87 0.63 -2.75
C ALA A 82 -3.72 0.83 -4.02
N LYS A 83 -3.63 2.01 -4.64
CA LYS A 83 -4.41 2.41 -5.81
C LYS A 83 -4.01 1.64 -7.08
N GLN A 84 -2.71 1.55 -7.39
CA GLN A 84 -2.23 1.01 -8.66
C GLN A 84 -1.99 -0.49 -8.63
N LYS A 85 -1.56 -1.02 -7.48
CA LYS A 85 -1.16 -2.43 -7.33
C LYS A 85 -2.12 -3.24 -6.45
N GLN A 86 -3.05 -2.57 -5.76
CA GLN A 86 -3.90 -3.20 -4.73
C GLN A 86 -3.07 -3.92 -3.66
N LEU A 87 -1.94 -3.32 -3.28
CA LEU A 87 -1.00 -3.86 -2.31
C LEU A 87 -0.87 -2.94 -1.10
N HIS A 88 -0.63 -3.55 0.04
CA HIS A 88 -0.27 -2.95 1.29
C HIS A 88 1.11 -3.47 1.72
N TRP A 89 1.98 -2.59 2.22
CA TRP A 89 3.28 -2.99 2.75
C TRP A 89 3.18 -3.41 4.21
N ASN A 90 3.51 -4.69 4.49
CA ASN A 90 3.67 -5.19 5.85
C ASN A 90 5.13 -5.05 6.30
N ALA A 91 5.40 -4.07 7.16
CA ALA A 91 6.76 -3.79 7.63
C ALA A 91 7.30 -4.84 8.61
N ASN A 92 6.45 -5.65 9.22
CA ASN A 92 6.89 -6.71 10.15
C ASN A 92 7.36 -7.94 9.38
N GLU A 93 6.68 -8.27 8.29
CA GLU A 93 6.94 -9.45 7.47
C GLU A 93 7.84 -9.13 6.24
N PHE A 94 8.16 -7.85 6.02
CA PHE A 94 8.90 -7.35 4.84
C PHE A 94 8.33 -7.86 3.52
N ASN A 95 7.02 -7.89 3.39
CA ASN A 95 6.31 -8.35 2.21
C ASN A 95 5.15 -7.43 1.84
N PHE A 96 4.57 -7.70 0.65
CA PHE A 96 3.34 -7.08 0.21
C PHE A 96 2.16 -7.99 0.48
N GLU A 97 1.11 -7.42 1.04
CA GLU A 97 -0.18 -8.05 1.24
C GLU A 97 -1.23 -7.41 0.34
N LYS A 98 -2.30 -8.14 0.05
CA LYS A 98 -3.44 -7.56 -0.68
C LYS A 98 -4.02 -6.41 0.12
N TYR A 99 -4.08 -5.23 -0.51
CA TYR A 99 -4.76 -4.08 0.10
C TYR A 99 -6.26 -4.36 0.23
N ILE A 100 -6.77 -4.13 1.42
CA ILE A 100 -8.19 -4.24 1.72
C ILE A 100 -8.62 -2.88 2.20
N TRP A 101 -9.48 -2.26 1.40
CA TRP A 101 -10.02 -0.96 1.74
C TRP A 101 -10.82 -1.02 3.04
N ARG A 102 -10.62 -0.03 3.89
CA ARG A 102 -11.41 0.22 5.08
C ARG A 102 -11.70 1.71 5.19
N ALA A 103 -12.95 2.06 5.52
CA ALA A 103 -13.35 3.44 5.78
C ALA A 103 -12.57 4.01 6.97
N GLU A 104 -12.30 5.31 6.92
CA GLU A 104 -11.82 6.02 8.10
C GLU A 104 -12.90 6.02 9.21
N LYS A 105 -12.48 6.22 10.45
CA LYS A 105 -13.43 6.30 11.56
C LYS A 105 -14.45 7.41 11.33
N GLY A 106 -15.74 7.06 11.34
CA GLY A 106 -16.84 7.94 10.97
C GLY A 106 -17.18 7.93 9.47
N GLY A 107 -16.43 7.19 8.67
CA GLY A 107 -16.69 7.00 7.24
C GLY A 107 -17.76 5.94 6.99
N LYS A 108 -18.39 6.01 5.81
CA LYS A 108 -19.42 5.08 5.37
C LYS A 108 -18.79 3.85 4.71
N PHE A 109 -19.34 2.68 4.99
CA PHE A 109 -19.10 1.44 4.24
C PHE A 109 -20.42 0.76 3.87
N TRP A 110 -20.39 -0.11 2.86
CA TRP A 110 -21.54 -0.88 2.39
C TRP A 110 -21.34 -2.36 2.71
N PHE A 111 -22.43 -3.08 2.93
CA PHE A 111 -22.40 -4.51 3.22
C PHE A 111 -23.67 -5.20 2.67
N ILE A 112 -23.61 -6.52 2.55
CA ILE A 112 -24.75 -7.35 2.13
C ILE A 112 -25.37 -7.93 3.40
N THR A 113 -26.65 -7.66 3.60
CA THR A 113 -27.44 -8.19 4.74
C THR A 113 -27.69 -9.69 4.58
N SER A 114 -28.14 -10.34 5.66
CA SER A 114 -28.54 -11.76 5.61
C SER A 114 -29.62 -12.06 4.57
N ASN A 115 -30.46 -11.09 4.24
CA ASN A 115 -31.50 -11.21 3.23
C ASN A 115 -31.02 -10.91 1.80
N GLY A 116 -29.72 -10.68 1.61
CA GLY A 116 -29.16 -10.36 0.30
C GLY A 116 -29.52 -8.96 -0.20
N VAL A 117 -29.77 -8.03 0.71
CA VAL A 117 -29.99 -6.61 0.41
C VAL A 117 -28.69 -5.85 0.70
N ILE A 118 -28.35 -4.88 -0.13
CA ILE A 118 -27.21 -4.00 0.10
C ILE A 118 -27.67 -2.86 1.00
N ASP A 119 -26.95 -2.68 2.09
CA ASP A 119 -27.18 -1.62 3.08
C ASP A 119 -25.85 -0.97 3.46
N TYR A 120 -25.88 0.09 4.25
CA TYR A 120 -24.68 0.79 4.68
C TYR A 120 -24.64 1.03 6.19
N ALA A 121 -23.44 1.18 6.72
CA ALA A 121 -23.19 1.60 8.09
C ALA A 121 -22.05 2.62 8.16
N ILE A 122 -21.89 3.21 9.33
CA ILE A 122 -20.76 4.11 9.65
C ILE A 122 -19.74 3.34 10.47
N ASP A 123 -18.50 3.25 9.94
CA ASP A 123 -17.41 2.58 10.65
C ASP A 123 -16.93 3.44 11.84
N ASN A 124 -17.19 2.98 13.04
CA ASN A 124 -16.68 3.56 14.27
C ASN A 124 -15.68 2.63 14.97
N TYR A 125 -15.18 1.60 14.23
CA TYR A 125 -14.28 0.56 14.73
C TYR A 125 -14.84 -0.24 15.89
N LYS A 126 -16.18 -0.35 15.96
CA LYS A 126 -16.89 -1.19 16.92
C LYS A 126 -16.71 -2.69 16.56
N PRO A 127 -16.94 -3.61 17.50
CA PRO A 127 -16.88 -5.04 17.22
C PRO A 127 -17.70 -5.51 16.03
N THR A 128 -18.90 -4.94 15.83
CA THR A 128 -19.76 -5.22 14.65
C THR A 128 -19.14 -4.77 13.34
N ASP A 129 -18.51 -3.59 13.30
CA ASP A 129 -17.86 -3.04 12.13
C ASP A 129 -16.63 -3.89 11.77
N ASN A 130 -15.87 -4.31 12.80
CA ASN A 130 -14.74 -5.22 12.65
C ASN A 130 -15.18 -6.59 12.13
N LEU A 131 -16.35 -7.09 12.53
CA LEU A 131 -16.89 -8.35 12.03
C LEU A 131 -17.15 -8.28 10.52
N TYR A 132 -17.85 -7.25 10.04
CA TYR A 132 -18.07 -7.06 8.59
C TYR A 132 -16.75 -6.98 7.82
N PHE A 133 -15.79 -6.21 8.32
CA PHE A 133 -14.48 -6.08 7.71
C PHE A 133 -13.73 -7.41 7.64
N ASN A 134 -13.68 -8.17 8.74
CA ASN A 134 -12.98 -9.47 8.81
C ASN A 134 -13.64 -10.54 7.96
N LEU A 135 -14.97 -10.54 7.86
CA LEU A 135 -15.73 -11.44 6.98
C LEU A 135 -15.70 -11.04 5.50
N ARG A 136 -15.01 -9.96 5.15
CA ARG A 136 -14.94 -9.43 3.77
C ARG A 136 -16.31 -9.00 3.21
N ASN A 137 -17.28 -8.77 4.05
CA ASN A 137 -18.58 -8.19 3.72
C ASN A 137 -18.56 -6.68 4.01
N TYR A 138 -17.60 -5.99 3.40
CA TYR A 138 -17.28 -4.61 3.69
C TYR A 138 -16.79 -3.94 2.41
N PHE A 139 -17.58 -3.04 1.82
CA PHE A 139 -17.37 -2.49 0.49
C PHE A 139 -17.30 -0.97 0.53
N GLU A 140 -16.45 -0.41 -0.33
CA GLU A 140 -16.27 1.05 -0.46
C GLU A 140 -17.51 1.73 -1.06
N THR A 141 -18.16 1.06 -2.02
CA THR A 141 -19.33 1.59 -2.73
C THR A 141 -20.41 0.53 -2.91
N PRO A 142 -21.67 0.94 -3.12
CA PRO A 142 -22.77 0.01 -3.36
C PRO A 142 -22.59 -0.77 -4.68
N GLU A 143 -21.90 -0.20 -5.67
CA GLU A 143 -21.61 -0.87 -6.95
C GLU A 143 -20.66 -2.05 -6.75
N ILE A 144 -19.65 -1.91 -5.87
CA ILE A 144 -18.74 -3.01 -5.52
C ILE A 144 -19.49 -4.10 -4.76
N ALA A 145 -20.37 -3.73 -3.82
CA ALA A 145 -21.23 -4.67 -3.11
C ALA A 145 -22.18 -5.42 -4.08
N ASN A 146 -22.75 -4.72 -5.07
CA ASN A 146 -23.60 -5.31 -6.11
C ASN A 146 -22.85 -6.36 -6.94
N LYS A 147 -21.59 -6.11 -7.27
CA LYS A 147 -20.75 -7.10 -7.99
C LYS A 147 -20.49 -8.36 -7.16
N ALA A 148 -20.39 -8.22 -5.83
CA ALA A 148 -20.17 -9.34 -4.92
C ALA A 148 -21.47 -10.12 -4.61
N LEU A 149 -22.64 -9.52 -4.75
CA LEU A 149 -23.93 -10.09 -4.37
C LEU A 149 -24.25 -11.46 -5.00
N PRO A 150 -23.96 -11.73 -6.29
CA PRO A 150 -24.19 -13.06 -6.87
C PRO A 150 -23.39 -14.16 -6.18
N MET A 151 -22.12 -13.92 -5.92
CA MET A 151 -21.23 -14.88 -5.23
C MET A 151 -21.69 -15.11 -3.79
N TRP A 152 -22.14 -14.05 -3.11
CA TRP A 152 -22.68 -14.13 -1.76
C TRP A 152 -23.95 -14.99 -1.71
N LYS A 153 -24.88 -14.80 -2.64
CA LYS A 153 -26.11 -15.61 -2.76
C LYS A 153 -25.81 -17.07 -3.04
N GLU A 154 -24.87 -17.34 -3.92
CA GLU A 154 -24.43 -18.70 -4.26
C GLU A 154 -23.82 -19.41 -3.04
N PHE A 155 -22.96 -18.73 -2.30
CA PHE A 155 -22.35 -19.24 -1.07
C PHE A 155 -23.43 -19.67 -0.06
N PHE A 156 -24.41 -18.82 0.23
CA PHE A 156 -25.48 -19.15 1.18
C PHE A 156 -26.45 -20.22 0.66
N LYS A 157 -26.71 -20.27 -0.63
CA LYS A 157 -27.50 -21.36 -1.23
C LYS A 157 -26.84 -22.71 -1.02
N ASN A 158 -25.51 -22.79 -1.09
CA ASN A 158 -24.77 -24.03 -0.90
C ASN A 158 -24.61 -24.42 0.58
N LEU A 159 -24.83 -23.50 1.53
CA LEU A 159 -24.86 -23.79 2.97
C LEU A 159 -26.24 -24.30 3.45
N SER A 160 -27.27 -24.17 2.64
CA SER A 160 -28.64 -24.60 2.96
C SER A 160 -28.88 -26.06 2.55
N LEU A 161 -27.95 -26.96 2.95
CA LEU A 161 -28.06 -28.41 2.81
C LEU A 161 -28.61 -29.02 4.09
#